data_01a9ecfe10d4d9c1f1823a1ff59aa4c7
#
_entry.id   01a9ecfe10d4d9c1f1823a1ff59aa4c7
#
_cell.length_a   1.000
_cell.length_b   1.000
_cell.length_c   1.000
_cell.angle_alpha   90.00
_cell.angle_beta   90.00
_cell.angle_gamma   90.00
#
_symmetry.space_group_name_H-M   'P 1'
#
loop_
_entity.id
_entity.type
_entity.pdbx_description
1 polymer ?
#
loop_
_entity_poly.entity_id
_entity_poly.type
_entity_poly.pdbx_seq_one_letter_code
_entity_poly.pdbx_strand_id
1 'polypeptide(L)'
;MRNLQHTPGPWKFALFDDEPNVAFVQLRYGFAAVHGSSVGRVANAHLMAAAPDLLSALREIVDIESQSTDPEIRSVVNRARSAIKKATCSFEVIK
;
A
#
# COMPACT_ATOMS: atom_id res chain seq x y z
N MET A 1 -8.69 15.66 10.05
CA MET A 1 -8.18 14.84 8.94
C MET A 1 -9.31 14.01 8.35
N ARG A 2 -9.31 13.85 7.07
CA ARG A 2 -10.27 13.01 6.38
C ARG A 2 -9.63 11.69 5.97
N ASN A 3 -10.43 10.63 5.97
CA ASN A 3 -10.02 9.37 5.36
C ASN A 3 -9.94 9.55 3.85
N LEU A 4 -8.85 9.12 3.27
CA LEU A 4 -8.65 9.14 1.83
C LEU A 4 -9.03 7.78 1.26
N GLN A 5 -9.85 7.80 0.23
CA GLN A 5 -10.30 6.60 -0.44
C GLN A 5 -9.42 6.33 -1.65
N HIS A 6 -8.72 5.22 -1.63
CA HIS A 6 -7.99 4.76 -2.81
C HIS A 6 -8.93 4.03 -3.77
N THR A 7 -8.54 3.94 -5.03
CA THR A 7 -9.30 3.13 -5.98
C THR A 7 -9.26 1.67 -5.52
N PRO A 8 -10.37 0.93 -5.67
CA PRO A 8 -10.38 -0.47 -5.28
C PRO A 8 -9.34 -1.29 -6.05
N GLY A 9 -8.82 -2.31 -5.41
CA GLY A 9 -8.00 -3.31 -6.09
C GLY A 9 -8.85 -4.25 -6.93
N PRO A 10 -8.22 -5.18 -7.61
CA PRO A 10 -6.77 -5.39 -7.58
C PRO A 10 -6.01 -4.35 -8.40
N TRP A 11 -4.81 -4.03 -7.97
CA TRP A 11 -3.85 -3.28 -8.75
C TRP A 11 -2.85 -4.27 -9.33
N LYS A 12 -2.30 -3.98 -10.50
CA LYS A 12 -1.44 -4.93 -11.21
C LYS A 12 -0.13 -4.28 -11.64
N PHE A 13 0.94 -5.04 -11.50
CA PHE A 13 2.23 -4.68 -12.07
C PHE A 13 2.16 -4.78 -13.60
N ALA A 14 2.73 -3.82 -14.31
CA ALA A 14 2.76 -3.81 -15.76
C ALA A 14 4.08 -3.24 -16.28
N LEU A 15 4.56 -3.80 -17.39
CA LEU A 15 5.69 -3.26 -18.14
C LEU A 15 5.23 -3.03 -19.57
N PHE A 16 5.72 -1.97 -20.19
CA PHE A 16 5.43 -1.64 -21.57
C PHE A 16 6.72 -1.63 -22.38
N ASP A 17 6.70 -2.21 -23.58
CA ASP A 17 7.87 -2.33 -24.45
C ASP A 17 8.43 -0.98 -24.87
N ASP A 18 7.57 0.03 -25.05
CA ASP A 18 7.95 1.37 -25.44
C ASP A 18 8.42 2.24 -24.27
N GLU A 19 8.37 1.71 -23.05
CA GLU A 19 8.78 2.42 -21.83
C GLU A 19 9.68 1.52 -20.96
N PRO A 20 10.86 1.12 -21.49
CA PRO A 20 11.67 0.10 -20.81
C PRO A 20 12.29 0.55 -19.50
N ASN A 21 12.34 1.86 -19.24
CA ASN A 21 12.98 2.41 -18.03
C ASN A 21 11.99 2.78 -16.95
N VAL A 22 10.72 2.40 -17.11
CA VAL A 22 9.66 2.72 -16.15
C VAL A 22 8.85 1.45 -15.89
N ALA A 23 8.59 1.19 -14.62
CA ALA A 23 7.60 0.18 -14.22
C ALA A 23 6.28 0.88 -13.95
N PHE A 24 5.18 0.16 -14.10
CA PHE A 24 3.86 0.73 -13.91
C PHE A 24 3.03 -0.13 -12.99
N VAL A 25 2.12 0.52 -12.29
CA VAL A 25 1.07 -0.15 -11.53
C VAL A 25 -0.25 0.24 -12.18
N GLN A 26 -0.97 -0.73 -12.69
CA GLN A 26 -2.29 -0.52 -13.25
C GLN A 26 -3.29 -0.37 -12.12
N LEU A 27 -3.92 0.78 -12.06
CA LEU A 27 -5.00 1.08 -11.13
C LEU A 27 -6.32 0.77 -11.82
N ARG A 28 -7.42 1.04 -11.15
CA ARG A 28 -8.74 0.87 -11.77
C ARG A 28 -8.92 1.79 -12.99
N TYR A 29 -8.42 3.01 -12.86
CA TYR A 29 -8.48 4.01 -13.92
C TYR A 29 -7.09 4.58 -14.11
N GLY A 30 -6.38 4.07 -15.11
CA GLY A 30 -5.05 4.56 -15.44
C GLY A 30 -3.92 3.81 -14.77
N PHE A 31 -2.75 4.42 -14.76
CA PHE A 31 -1.51 3.81 -14.30
C PHE A 31 -0.74 4.76 -13.40
N ALA A 32 -0.01 4.21 -12.44
CA ALA A 32 1.03 4.91 -11.71
C ALA A 32 2.38 4.53 -12.29
N ALA A 33 3.21 5.50 -12.58
CA ALA A 33 4.57 5.27 -13.08
C ALA A 33 5.55 5.17 -11.91
N VAL A 34 6.47 4.21 -11.98
CA VAL A 34 7.46 3.97 -10.94
C VAL A 34 8.85 4.08 -11.56
N HIS A 35 9.61 5.05 -11.08
CA HIS A 35 10.97 5.33 -11.52
C HIS A 35 11.99 4.82 -10.50
N GLY A 36 13.27 4.93 -10.82
CA GLY A 36 14.35 4.52 -9.94
C GLY A 36 15.30 3.56 -10.65
N SER A 37 16.18 2.89 -9.88
CA SER A 37 17.06 1.87 -10.44
C SER A 37 16.24 0.71 -10.98
N SER A 38 16.80 -0.03 -11.95
CA SER A 38 16.06 -1.11 -12.61
C SER A 38 15.51 -2.15 -11.63
N VAL A 39 16.32 -2.56 -10.65
CA VAL A 39 15.89 -3.54 -9.64
C VAL A 39 14.92 -2.92 -8.64
N GLY A 40 15.26 -1.74 -8.10
CA GLY A 40 14.42 -1.05 -7.13
C GLY A 40 13.07 -0.66 -7.71
N ARG A 41 13.06 -0.20 -8.96
CA ARG A 41 11.84 0.19 -9.67
C ARG A 41 10.86 -0.96 -9.78
N VAL A 42 11.34 -2.14 -10.17
CA VAL A 42 10.50 -3.33 -10.31
C VAL A 42 9.99 -3.80 -8.96
N ALA A 43 10.87 -3.89 -7.96
CA ALA A 43 10.49 -4.30 -6.61
C ALA A 43 9.45 -3.34 -6.00
N ASN A 44 9.67 -2.04 -6.18
CA ASN A 44 8.73 -1.03 -5.67
C ASN A 44 7.37 -1.12 -6.36
N ALA A 45 7.35 -1.34 -7.67
CA ALA A 45 6.11 -1.50 -8.40
C ALA A 45 5.33 -2.73 -7.97
N HIS A 46 6.02 -3.86 -7.70
CA HIS A 46 5.37 -5.04 -7.16
C HIS A 46 4.74 -4.78 -5.79
N LEU A 47 5.48 -4.12 -4.91
CA LEU A 47 4.95 -3.77 -3.58
C LEU A 47 3.75 -2.84 -3.69
N MET A 48 3.82 -1.84 -4.55
CA MET A 48 2.71 -0.92 -4.79
C MET A 48 1.49 -1.64 -5.35
N ALA A 49 1.70 -2.57 -6.28
CA ALA A 49 0.60 -3.35 -6.86
C ALA A 49 -0.10 -4.21 -5.80
N ALA A 50 0.62 -4.67 -4.78
CA ALA A 50 0.06 -5.46 -3.69
C ALA A 50 -0.58 -4.60 -2.59
N ALA A 51 -0.46 -3.27 -2.64
CA ALA A 51 -0.88 -2.41 -1.55
C ALA A 51 -2.36 -2.56 -1.13
N PRO A 52 -3.34 -2.63 -2.04
CA PRO A 52 -4.72 -2.84 -1.61
C PRO A 52 -4.93 -4.16 -0.87
N ASP A 53 -4.28 -5.22 -1.32
CA ASP A 53 -4.39 -6.54 -0.67
C ASP A 53 -3.71 -6.54 0.69
N LEU A 54 -2.54 -5.89 0.80
CA LEU A 54 -1.82 -5.75 2.06
C LEU A 54 -2.65 -4.95 3.08
N LEU A 55 -3.26 -3.86 2.65
CA LEU A 55 -4.11 -3.04 3.51
C LEU A 55 -5.32 -3.83 4.00
N SER A 56 -5.96 -4.57 3.11
CA SER A 56 -7.13 -5.38 3.42
C SER A 56 -6.78 -6.47 4.44
N ALA A 57 -5.68 -7.19 4.22
CA ALA A 57 -5.21 -8.23 5.13
C ALA A 57 -4.85 -7.65 6.50
N LEU A 58 -4.20 -6.49 6.52
CA LEU A 58 -3.82 -5.84 7.78
C LEU A 58 -5.05 -5.40 8.58
N ARG A 59 -6.06 -4.84 7.92
CA ARG A 59 -7.31 -4.49 8.57
C ARG A 59 -8.01 -5.70 9.18
N GLU A 60 -8.01 -6.80 8.47
CA GLU A 60 -8.61 -8.05 8.95
C GLU A 60 -7.89 -8.57 10.19
N ILE A 61 -6.56 -8.57 10.18
CA ILE A 61 -5.77 -8.97 11.36
C ILE A 61 -6.07 -8.06 12.55
N VAL A 62 -6.14 -6.76 12.34
CA VAL A 62 -6.45 -5.79 13.40
C VAL A 62 -7.83 -6.07 14.00
N ASP A 63 -8.83 -6.34 13.14
CA ASP A 63 -10.18 -6.63 13.61
C ASP A 63 -10.24 -7.89 14.46
N ILE A 64 -9.56 -8.95 14.02
CA ILE A 64 -9.53 -10.22 14.74
C ILE A 64 -8.82 -10.09 16.07
N GLU A 65 -7.68 -9.39 16.11
CA GLU A 65 -6.81 -9.32 17.28
C GLU A 65 -7.05 -8.12 18.18
N SER A 66 -8.02 -7.28 17.86
CA SER A 66 -8.26 -6.01 18.58
C SER A 66 -8.67 -6.22 20.04
N GLN A 67 -9.22 -7.37 20.36
CA GLN A 67 -9.67 -7.70 21.71
C GLN A 67 -8.64 -8.49 22.54
N SER A 68 -7.46 -8.73 21.96
CA SER A 68 -6.43 -9.49 22.66
C SER A 68 -5.93 -8.75 23.91
N THR A 69 -5.70 -9.49 24.99
CA THR A 69 -5.10 -8.98 26.22
C THR A 69 -3.60 -9.24 26.28
N ASP A 70 -3.04 -9.97 25.32
CA ASP A 70 -1.60 -10.24 25.24
C ASP A 70 -0.85 -8.95 24.92
N PRO A 71 0.12 -8.52 25.77
CA PRO A 71 0.84 -7.26 25.52
C PRO A 71 1.60 -7.22 24.21
N GLU A 72 2.17 -8.33 23.76
CA GLU A 72 2.89 -8.39 22.48
C GLU A 72 1.93 -8.21 21.31
N ILE A 73 0.79 -8.90 21.35
CA ILE A 73 -0.24 -8.77 20.31
C ILE A 73 -0.79 -7.34 20.29
N ARG A 74 -1.05 -6.76 21.46
CA ARG A 74 -1.55 -5.38 21.54
C ARG A 74 -0.56 -4.38 20.94
N SER A 75 0.73 -4.58 21.20
CA SER A 75 1.78 -3.73 20.63
C SER A 75 1.78 -3.82 19.10
N VAL A 76 1.71 -5.01 18.54
CA VAL A 76 1.67 -5.23 17.10
C VAL A 76 0.40 -4.63 16.48
N VAL A 77 -0.75 -4.82 17.12
CA VAL A 77 -2.02 -4.25 16.67
C VAL A 77 -1.95 -2.72 16.63
N ASN A 78 -1.34 -2.11 17.65
CA ASN A 78 -1.20 -0.64 17.68
C ASN A 78 -0.32 -0.14 16.54
N ARG A 79 0.77 -0.84 16.23
CA ARG A 79 1.61 -0.50 15.07
C ARG A 79 0.86 -0.68 13.76
N ALA A 80 0.06 -1.73 13.65
CA ALA A 80 -0.76 -1.98 12.47
C ALA A 80 -1.79 -0.88 12.26
N ARG A 81 -2.45 -0.43 13.34
CA ARG A 81 -3.39 0.68 13.28
C ARG A 81 -2.71 1.97 12.81
N SER A 82 -1.49 2.23 13.28
CA SER A 82 -0.71 3.39 12.85
C SER A 82 -0.39 3.32 11.36
N ALA A 83 -0.02 2.13 10.86
CA ALA A 83 0.26 1.92 9.44
C ALA A 83 -0.99 2.13 8.58
N ILE A 84 -2.13 1.62 9.02
CA ILE A 84 -3.41 1.81 8.33
C ILE A 84 -3.76 3.30 8.28
N LYS A 85 -3.62 3.99 9.39
CA LYS A 85 -3.88 5.43 9.45
C LYS A 85 -3.00 6.20 8.48
N LYS A 86 -1.69 5.88 8.46
CA LYS A 86 -0.75 6.51 7.55
C LYS A 86 -1.16 6.28 6.09
N ALA A 87 -1.65 5.10 5.76
CA ALA A 87 -2.04 4.74 4.40
C ALA A 87 -3.36 5.38 3.96
N THR A 88 -4.26 5.73 4.89
CA THR A 88 -5.64 6.10 4.55
C THR A 88 -6.06 7.51 4.92
N CYS A 89 -5.40 8.17 5.87
CA CYS A 89 -5.87 9.47 6.31
C CYS A 89 -4.77 10.45 6.69
N SER A 90 -3.52 10.07 6.57
CA SER A 90 -2.40 10.93 6.94
C SER A 90 -1.64 11.34 5.69
N PHE A 91 -1.33 12.62 5.53
CA PHE A 91 -0.54 13.09 4.41
C PHE A 91 0.23 14.35 4.79
N GLU A 92 1.32 14.59 4.04
CA GLU A 92 2.11 15.79 4.15
C GLU A 92 2.22 16.46 2.78
N VAL A 93 2.32 17.79 2.79
CA VAL A 93 2.66 18.56 1.59
C VAL A 93 4.14 18.87 1.64
N ILE A 94 4.88 18.35 0.70
CA ILE A 94 6.33 18.58 0.58
C ILE A 94 6.55 19.79 -0.34
N LYS A 95 7.23 20.79 0.16
CA LYS A 95 7.51 22.02 -0.57
C LYS A 95 8.97 22.13 -0.95
#